data_6d3e417ba994cdcadec25586277d6e72
#
_entry.id   6d3e417ba994cdcadec25586277d6e72
#
_cell.length_a   1.000
_cell.length_b   1.000
_cell.length_c   1.000
_cell.angle_alpha   90.00
_cell.angle_beta   90.00
_cell.angle_gamma   90.00
#
_symmetry.space_group_name_H-M   'P 1'
#
loop_
_entity.id
_entity.type
_entity.pdbx_description
1 polymer ?
#
loop_
_entity_poly.entity_id
_entity_poly.type
_entity_poly.pdbx_seq_one_letter_code
_entity_poly.pdbx_strand_id
1 'polypeptide(L)'
;MRTVNFWNQHGKLLRVGAFFCLLGIVCFSGSKQPLLWASSPHIQIQPEPPFFSPNQLTISLNTPLRWENRTHEAHSIVSDDCQSRSECSFDSGIIRPDNQFVLSRLAPGRYPYHCGLHPFMRGLLTIHPPQPLSSDI
;
A
#
# COMPACT_ATOMS: atom_id res chain seq x y z
N MET A 1 -49.44 -31.45 0.06
CA MET A 1 -49.71 -31.45 1.50
C MET A 1 -48.63 -30.68 2.24
N ARG A 2 -49.08 -29.70 2.97
CA ARG A 2 -48.47 -28.89 4.06
C ARG A 2 -47.30 -27.98 3.70
N THR A 3 -47.71 -26.77 3.39
CA THR A 3 -47.05 -25.50 3.65
C THR A 3 -46.80 -25.33 5.13
N VAL A 4 -45.62 -24.87 5.53
CA VAL A 4 -45.39 -24.28 6.85
C VAL A 4 -44.81 -22.88 6.66
N ASN A 5 -45.68 -21.93 6.74
CA ASN A 5 -45.35 -20.52 7.00
C ASN A 5 -44.78 -20.41 8.39
N PHE A 6 -43.65 -19.76 8.54
CA PHE A 6 -43.22 -19.25 9.83
C PHE A 6 -43.13 -17.72 9.76
N TRP A 7 -44.25 -17.12 10.05
CA TRP A 7 -44.34 -15.75 10.53
C TRP A 7 -44.07 -15.75 12.03
N ASN A 8 -43.29 -14.87 12.49
CA ASN A 8 -43.55 -14.12 13.72
C ASN A 8 -42.29 -13.33 14.13
N GLN A 9 -42.41 -12.13 14.39
CA GLN A 9 -43.13 -11.27 15.34
C GLN A 9 -42.12 -10.34 15.99
N HIS A 10 -42.32 -9.08 15.78
CA HIS A 10 -42.29 -8.02 16.78
C HIS A 10 -41.20 -8.07 17.86
N GLY A 11 -40.09 -7.44 17.64
CA GLY A 11 -39.22 -6.97 18.72
C GLY A 11 -39.33 -5.45 18.85
N LYS A 12 -40.07 -5.03 19.81
CA LYS A 12 -40.29 -3.63 20.18
C LYS A 12 -38.99 -2.92 20.46
N LEU A 13 -38.80 -1.76 19.84
CA LEU A 13 -37.87 -0.74 20.29
C LEU A 13 -38.19 -0.34 21.74
N LEU A 14 -37.38 -0.75 22.67
CA LEU A 14 -37.34 -0.09 23.96
C LEU A 14 -36.47 1.15 23.83
N ARG A 15 -37.14 2.28 23.70
CA ARG A 15 -36.60 3.58 24.06
C ARG A 15 -36.42 3.60 25.56
N VAL A 16 -35.25 3.41 26.07
CA VAL A 16 -34.92 3.82 27.43
C VAL A 16 -34.42 5.25 27.35
N GLY A 17 -35.34 6.10 27.72
CA GLY A 17 -35.15 7.54 27.78
C GLY A 17 -34.08 7.95 28.80
N ALA A 18 -33.59 9.09 28.51
CA ALA A 18 -32.75 9.94 29.31
C ALA A 18 -33.22 10.09 30.75
N PHE A 19 -32.30 10.37 31.56
CA PHE A 19 -32.24 11.30 32.67
C PHE A 19 -31.31 10.75 33.73
N PHE A 20 -30.13 11.33 33.76
CA PHE A 20 -29.50 11.86 34.97
C PHE A 20 -28.10 12.37 34.57
N CYS A 21 -28.05 13.61 34.16
CA CYS A 21 -26.80 14.34 34.04
C CYS A 21 -26.84 15.51 35.02
N LEU A 22 -26.46 15.27 36.25
CA LEU A 22 -26.11 16.31 37.21
C LEU A 22 -24.99 15.76 38.08
N LEU A 23 -23.77 15.97 37.64
CA LEU A 23 -22.54 16.16 38.42
C LEU A 23 -21.37 16.02 37.45
N GLY A 24 -20.84 17.12 37.04
CA GLY A 24 -19.54 17.48 36.43
C GLY A 24 -18.56 16.35 36.09
N ILE A 25 -18.94 15.35 35.28
CA ILE A 25 -18.01 14.42 34.67
C ILE A 25 -17.84 14.89 33.24
N VAL A 26 -16.68 15.52 32.97
CA VAL A 26 -16.22 15.79 31.62
C VAL A 26 -16.07 14.43 30.90
N CYS A 27 -17.10 14.06 30.12
CA CYS A 27 -16.98 12.96 29.21
C CYS A 27 -15.89 13.33 28.17
N PHE A 28 -14.69 12.88 28.41
CA PHE A 28 -13.65 12.84 27.39
C PHE A 28 -14.15 11.88 26.32
N SER A 29 -14.87 12.41 25.35
CA SER A 29 -15.13 11.71 24.09
C SER A 29 -13.78 11.50 23.42
N GLY A 30 -13.13 10.42 23.80
CA GLY A 30 -11.96 9.93 23.08
C GLY A 30 -12.39 9.64 21.65
N SER A 31 -12.27 10.62 20.79
CA SER A 31 -12.33 10.42 19.34
C SER A 31 -11.25 9.42 18.99
N LYS A 32 -11.63 8.15 18.89
CA LYS A 32 -10.80 7.14 18.22
C LYS A 32 -10.68 7.62 16.78
N GLN A 33 -9.64 8.39 16.51
CA GLN A 33 -9.27 8.65 15.13
C GLN A 33 -9.00 7.28 14.52
N PRO A 34 -9.66 6.93 13.40
CA PRO A 34 -9.28 5.73 12.68
C PRO A 34 -7.81 5.90 12.32
N LEU A 35 -6.98 4.98 12.80
CA LEU A 35 -5.63 4.87 12.30
C LEU A 35 -5.77 4.71 10.79
N LEU A 36 -5.47 5.76 10.05
CA LEU A 36 -5.30 5.69 8.61
C LEU A 36 -4.18 4.69 8.41
N TRP A 37 -4.53 3.46 8.08
CA TRP A 37 -3.59 2.48 7.59
C TRP A 37 -3.07 3.05 6.28
N ALA A 38 -1.95 3.75 6.37
CA ALA A 38 -1.24 4.17 5.19
C ALA A 38 -0.91 2.89 4.43
N SER A 39 -1.64 2.64 3.35
CA SER A 39 -1.35 1.52 2.48
C SER A 39 0.10 1.66 2.05
N SER A 40 0.88 0.60 2.24
CA SER A 40 2.28 0.60 1.81
C SER A 40 2.35 1.03 0.35
N PRO A 41 3.30 1.91 -0.01
CA PRO A 41 3.43 2.36 -1.38
C PRO A 41 3.59 1.15 -2.31
N HIS A 42 2.92 1.20 -3.45
CA HIS A 42 2.99 0.15 -4.44
C HIS A 42 3.01 0.72 -5.86
N ILE A 43 3.59 -0.03 -6.77
CA ILE A 43 3.64 0.24 -8.20
C ILE A 43 2.96 -0.92 -8.91
N GLN A 44 1.98 -0.63 -9.75
CA GLN A 44 1.36 -1.64 -10.59
C GLN A 44 2.12 -1.79 -11.90
N ILE A 45 2.39 -3.02 -12.31
CA ILE A 45 2.83 -3.35 -13.65
C ILE A 45 1.56 -3.54 -14.48
N GLN A 46 1.45 -2.80 -15.58
CA GLN A 46 0.27 -2.76 -16.44
C GLN A 46 0.63 -2.92 -17.91
N PRO A 47 -0.29 -3.40 -18.77
CA PRO A 47 0.03 -3.72 -20.17
C PRO A 47 0.24 -2.49 -21.07
N GLU A 48 -0.31 -1.33 -20.65
CA GLU A 48 -0.27 -0.10 -21.43
C GLU A 48 0.70 0.93 -20.82
N PRO A 49 1.28 1.83 -21.63
CA PRO A 49 2.09 2.92 -21.12
C PRO A 49 1.35 3.72 -20.02
N PRO A 50 2.04 4.15 -18.98
CA PRO A 50 3.50 4.12 -18.81
C PRO A 50 4.09 2.79 -18.32
N PHE A 51 3.37 1.67 -18.36
CA PHE A 51 3.70 0.30 -17.97
C PHE A 51 3.93 0.11 -16.47
N PHE A 52 4.50 1.08 -15.75
CA PHE A 52 4.58 1.14 -14.30
C PHE A 52 3.72 2.30 -13.81
N SER A 53 2.81 2.05 -12.90
CA SER A 53 1.90 3.06 -12.37
C SER A 53 1.98 3.13 -10.84
N PRO A 54 2.50 4.23 -10.26
CA PRO A 54 3.21 5.32 -10.93
C PRO A 54 4.56 4.90 -11.52
N ASN A 55 5.00 5.54 -12.61
CA ASN A 55 6.32 5.28 -13.20
C ASN A 55 7.48 6.04 -12.53
N GLN A 56 7.15 7.02 -11.69
CA GLN A 56 8.08 7.71 -10.80
C GLN A 56 7.50 7.73 -9.40
N LEU A 57 8.24 7.25 -8.44
CA LEU A 57 7.81 7.18 -7.05
C LEU A 57 8.93 7.67 -6.13
N THR A 58 8.54 8.48 -5.15
CA THR A 58 9.43 8.93 -4.08
C THR A 58 8.93 8.39 -2.76
N ILE A 59 9.82 7.74 -2.01
CA ILE A 59 9.53 7.18 -0.68
C ILE A 59 10.60 7.59 0.32
N SER A 60 10.27 7.49 1.60
CA SER A 60 11.23 7.68 2.70
C SER A 60 12.07 6.43 2.92
N LEU A 61 13.27 6.62 3.46
CA LEU A 61 14.14 5.51 3.88
C LEU A 61 13.38 4.52 4.77
N ASN A 62 13.66 3.23 4.58
CA ASN A 62 13.02 2.10 5.29
C ASN A 62 11.51 1.93 5.04
N THR A 63 10.95 2.58 4.02
CA THR A 63 9.57 2.31 3.59
C THR A 63 9.56 1.12 2.64
N PRO A 64 8.87 0.02 2.97
CA PRO A 64 8.72 -1.10 2.05
C PRO A 64 7.95 -0.66 0.80
N LEU A 65 8.43 -1.06 -0.36
CA LEU A 65 7.78 -0.82 -1.65
C LEU A 65 7.47 -2.16 -2.31
N ARG A 66 6.32 -2.23 -2.95
CA ARG A 66 5.89 -3.43 -3.64
C ARG A 66 5.57 -3.11 -5.11
N TRP A 67 6.01 -3.98 -6.03
CA TRP A 67 5.53 -4.02 -7.40
C TRP A 67 4.56 -5.18 -7.56
N GLU A 68 3.40 -4.92 -8.13
CA GLU A 68 2.36 -5.92 -8.37
C GLU A 68 2.19 -6.14 -9.87
N ASN A 69 2.33 -7.37 -10.33
CA ASN A 69 2.09 -7.70 -11.72
C ASN A 69 0.60 -7.92 -11.97
N ARG A 70 -0.06 -6.93 -12.57
CA ARG A 70 -1.49 -6.97 -12.94
C ARG A 70 -1.70 -7.30 -14.42
N THR A 71 -0.68 -7.86 -15.07
CA THR A 71 -0.74 -8.29 -16.48
C THR A 71 -0.85 -9.81 -16.58
N HIS A 72 -1.07 -10.30 -17.78
CA HIS A 72 -1.10 -11.74 -18.07
C HIS A 72 0.28 -12.29 -18.47
N GLU A 73 1.31 -11.44 -18.51
CA GLU A 73 2.67 -11.78 -18.89
C GLU A 73 3.62 -11.76 -17.69
N ALA A 74 4.76 -12.42 -17.85
CA ALA A 74 5.82 -12.35 -16.86
C ALA A 74 6.63 -11.06 -17.04
N HIS A 75 7.01 -10.44 -15.93
CA HIS A 75 7.86 -9.26 -15.89
C HIS A 75 9.01 -9.44 -14.90
N SER A 76 9.90 -8.45 -14.84
CA SER A 76 10.91 -8.34 -13.80
C SER A 76 11.18 -6.87 -13.49
N ILE A 77 11.79 -6.58 -12.35
CA ILE A 77 12.20 -5.23 -11.96
C ILE A 77 13.70 -5.26 -11.71
N VAL A 78 14.45 -4.59 -12.56
CA VAL A 78 15.90 -4.59 -12.54
C VAL A 78 16.41 -3.15 -12.50
N SER A 79 17.23 -2.83 -11.50
CA SER A 79 17.86 -1.50 -11.44
C SER A 79 18.87 -1.32 -12.57
N ASP A 80 18.97 -0.09 -13.12
CA ASP A 80 19.82 0.19 -14.30
C ASP A 80 21.33 0.12 -13.96
N ASP A 81 21.71 0.02 -12.69
CA ASP A 81 23.10 -0.18 -12.24
C ASP A 81 23.52 -1.66 -12.23
N CYS A 82 22.63 -2.57 -12.61
CA CYS A 82 22.96 -3.98 -12.68
C CYS A 82 24.00 -4.31 -13.74
N GLN A 83 25.17 -4.80 -13.31
CA GLN A 83 26.17 -5.42 -14.19
C GLN A 83 26.06 -6.94 -14.15
N SER A 84 25.64 -7.47 -13.00
CA SER A 84 25.29 -8.88 -12.79
C SER A 84 24.25 -8.96 -11.67
N ARG A 85 23.58 -10.12 -11.48
CA ARG A 85 22.59 -10.28 -10.41
C ARG A 85 23.13 -10.05 -9.00
N SER A 86 24.41 -10.22 -8.79
CA SER A 86 25.08 -10.00 -7.50
C SER A 86 25.55 -8.56 -7.30
N GLU A 87 25.53 -7.75 -8.35
CA GLU A 87 26.03 -6.37 -8.37
C GLU A 87 24.93 -5.40 -8.80
N CYS A 88 23.74 -5.60 -8.23
CA CYS A 88 22.56 -4.80 -8.47
C CYS A 88 22.09 -4.13 -7.19
N SER A 89 21.58 -2.92 -7.29
CA SER A 89 20.80 -2.33 -6.21
C SER A 89 19.55 -3.19 -5.92
N PHE A 90 18.89 -3.69 -6.97
CA PHE A 90 17.85 -4.71 -6.87
C PHE A 90 17.59 -5.40 -8.21
N ASP A 91 17.24 -6.68 -8.11
CA ASP A 91 16.71 -7.51 -9.19
C ASP A 91 15.65 -8.45 -8.60
N SER A 92 14.41 -8.32 -9.07
CA SER A 92 13.29 -9.13 -8.58
C SER A 92 13.32 -10.59 -9.06
N GLY A 93 14.12 -10.91 -10.08
CA GLY A 93 13.87 -12.09 -10.90
C GLY A 93 12.50 -12.01 -11.58
N ILE A 94 11.95 -13.17 -11.94
CA ILE A 94 10.67 -13.25 -12.65
C ILE A 94 9.48 -13.05 -11.71
N ILE A 95 8.64 -12.07 -12.03
CA ILE A 95 7.35 -11.81 -11.39
C ILE A 95 6.26 -12.34 -12.33
N ARG A 96 5.65 -13.48 -11.99
CA ARG A 96 4.53 -14.05 -12.76
C ARG A 96 3.26 -13.20 -12.62
N PRO A 97 2.25 -13.41 -13.50
CA PRO A 97 0.92 -12.83 -13.33
C PRO A 97 0.41 -12.99 -11.88
N ASP A 98 -0.27 -11.96 -11.37
CA ASP A 98 -0.84 -11.86 -10.03
C ASP A 98 0.17 -11.99 -8.86
N ASN A 99 1.46 -12.04 -9.15
CA ASN A 99 2.51 -12.05 -8.14
C ASN A 99 3.08 -10.64 -7.91
N GLN A 100 3.87 -10.52 -6.85
CA GLN A 100 4.50 -9.27 -6.45
C GLN A 100 5.97 -9.45 -6.10
N PHE A 101 6.71 -8.36 -6.19
CA PHE A 101 8.06 -8.21 -5.65
C PHE A 101 8.03 -7.15 -4.56
N VAL A 102 8.70 -7.41 -3.42
CA VAL A 102 8.79 -6.47 -2.30
C VAL A 102 10.25 -6.09 -2.07
N LEU A 103 10.52 -4.79 -2.15
CA LEU A 103 11.81 -4.19 -1.80
C LEU A 103 11.69 -3.62 -0.39
N SER A 104 12.47 -4.15 0.55
CA SER A 104 12.36 -3.77 1.96
C SER A 104 13.37 -2.71 2.39
N ARG A 105 14.55 -2.69 1.76
CA ARG A 105 15.65 -1.79 2.14
C ARG A 105 16.49 -1.40 0.94
N LEU A 106 16.77 -0.11 0.86
CA LEU A 106 17.69 0.48 -0.10
C LEU A 106 18.21 1.79 0.48
N ALA A 107 19.45 2.16 0.20
CA ALA A 107 20.03 3.41 0.66
C ALA A 107 19.29 4.63 0.04
N PRO A 108 19.38 5.83 0.63
CA PRO A 108 18.93 7.04 -0.03
C PRO A 108 19.61 7.23 -1.39
N GLY A 109 18.83 7.59 -2.41
CA GLY A 109 19.35 7.74 -3.77
C GLY A 109 18.26 7.75 -4.84
N ARG A 110 18.69 7.78 -6.08
CA ARG A 110 17.84 7.70 -7.27
C ARG A 110 18.18 6.42 -8.01
N TYR A 111 17.17 5.63 -8.29
CA TYR A 111 17.28 4.30 -8.85
C TYR A 111 16.40 4.20 -10.11
N PRO A 112 16.91 4.54 -11.28
CA PRO A 112 16.23 4.19 -12.52
C PRO A 112 16.21 2.67 -12.66
N TYR A 113 15.10 2.14 -13.18
CA TYR A 113 14.90 0.70 -13.36
C TYR A 113 14.10 0.40 -14.61
N HIS A 114 14.14 -0.84 -15.03
CA HIS A 114 13.42 -1.33 -16.21
C HIS A 114 12.89 -2.75 -15.96
N CYS A 115 12.03 -3.23 -16.87
CA CYS A 115 11.71 -4.64 -16.96
C CYS A 115 12.79 -5.37 -17.76
N GLY A 116 13.47 -6.33 -17.15
CA GLY A 116 14.54 -7.09 -17.81
C GLY A 116 14.05 -7.93 -18.99
N LEU A 117 12.74 -8.25 -19.06
CA LEU A 117 12.11 -8.94 -20.20
C LEU A 117 11.63 -7.96 -21.27
N HIS A 118 11.30 -6.72 -20.89
CA HIS A 118 10.76 -5.68 -21.76
C HIS A 118 11.49 -4.35 -21.48
N PRO A 119 12.70 -4.14 -22.01
CA PRO A 119 13.56 -3.01 -21.61
C PRO A 119 13.01 -1.61 -21.92
N PHE A 120 11.96 -1.51 -22.74
CA PHE A 120 11.26 -0.26 -22.99
C PHE A 120 10.35 0.18 -21.81
N MET A 121 9.99 -0.74 -20.91
CA MET A 121 9.25 -0.44 -19.69
C MET A 121 10.23 0.12 -18.66
N ARG A 122 10.09 1.39 -18.32
CA ARG A 122 11.04 2.09 -17.44
C ARG A 122 10.35 2.85 -16.34
N GLY A 123 11.02 2.93 -15.18
CA GLY A 123 10.57 3.69 -14.04
C GLY A 123 11.73 4.33 -13.27
N LEU A 124 11.39 5.15 -12.28
CA LEU A 124 12.32 5.81 -11.39
C LEU A 124 11.84 5.72 -9.95
N LEU A 125 12.64 5.13 -9.09
CA LEU A 125 12.46 5.15 -7.65
C LEU A 125 13.42 6.17 -7.04
N THR A 126 12.92 7.04 -6.15
CA THR A 126 13.73 7.95 -5.35
C THR A 126 13.52 7.65 -3.87
N ILE A 127 14.59 7.47 -3.14
CA ILE A 127 14.56 7.26 -1.69
C ILE A 127 15.19 8.46 -1.01
N HIS A 128 14.38 9.14 -0.18
CA HIS A 128 14.85 10.25 0.63
C HIS A 128 15.41 9.77 1.98
N PRO A 129 16.47 10.44 2.50
CA PRO A 129 16.86 10.23 3.88
C PRO A 129 15.72 10.62 4.83
N PRO A 130 15.75 10.17 6.09
CA PRO A 130 14.79 10.64 7.08
C PRO A 130 14.84 12.17 7.17
N GLN A 131 13.68 12.80 7.16
CA GLN A 131 13.61 14.24 7.41
C GLN A 131 13.99 14.49 8.88
N PRO A 132 14.89 15.44 9.18
CA PRO A 132 15.09 15.86 10.56
C PRO A 132 13.74 16.35 11.09
N LEU A 133 13.39 15.94 12.30
CA LEU A 133 12.23 16.50 12.99
C LEU A 133 12.46 18.00 13.06
N SER A 134 11.60 18.78 12.43
CA SER A 134 11.59 20.23 12.61
C SER A 134 11.33 20.47 14.10
N SER A 135 12.35 20.90 14.81
CA SER A 135 12.21 21.40 16.17
C SER A 135 11.65 22.82 16.06
N ASP A 136 10.36 22.91 15.81
CA ASP A 136 9.64 24.16 16.01
C ASP A 136 9.50 24.36 17.51
N ILE A 137 10.40 25.18 18.05
CA ILE A 137 10.34 25.74 19.41
C ILE A 137 9.50 27.01 19.34
#